data_359d9ac601090af2e233f40b92d8b7b8
#
_entry.id   359d9ac601090af2e233f40b92d8b7b8
#
_cell.length_a   1.000
_cell.length_b   1.000
_cell.length_c   1.000
_cell.angle_alpha   90.00
_cell.angle_beta   90.00
_cell.angle_gamma   90.00
#
_symmetry.space_group_name_H-M   'P 1'
#
loop_
_entity.id
_entity.type
_entity.pdbx_description
1 polymer ?
#
loop_
_entity_poly.entity_id
_entity_poly.type
_entity_poly.pdbx_seq_one_letter_code
_entity_poly.pdbx_strand_id
1 'polypeptide(L)'
;IQKIQEVEKQVQRIGVFVCHCGTNIAATVDVKKVVEMAAKEPGVVHAEDYQYMCSEAGQAKIINAIHEKNLTGIVVCSCSPRMHEATFRKAAQKAGLNPYMVEIANIREHCSWIHKDMEEATLKAVILARAAIAKVIWMLLFSQARAL
;
A
#
# COMPACT_ATOMS: atom_id res chain seq x y z
N ILE A 1 26.32 -10.29 -7.54
CA ILE A 1 25.08 -10.67 -6.83
C ILE A 1 24.85 -9.78 -5.61
N GLN A 2 25.83 -9.61 -4.72
CA GLN A 2 25.69 -8.72 -3.54
C GLN A 2 25.33 -7.29 -3.93
N LYS A 3 25.98 -6.74 -4.95
CA LYS A 3 25.71 -5.38 -5.44
C LYS A 3 24.28 -5.25 -5.99
N ILE A 4 23.76 -6.27 -6.65
CA ILE A 4 22.37 -6.31 -7.12
C ILE A 4 21.41 -6.27 -5.93
N GLN A 5 21.64 -7.10 -4.92
CA GLN A 5 20.82 -7.15 -3.70
C GLN A 5 20.83 -5.84 -2.92
N GLU A 6 21.97 -5.16 -2.86
CA GLU A 6 22.09 -3.84 -2.25
C GLU A 6 21.26 -2.78 -2.98
N VAL A 7 21.34 -2.76 -4.30
CA VAL A 7 20.53 -1.86 -5.14
C VAL A 7 19.05 -2.15 -4.97
N GLU A 8 18.64 -3.41 -4.98
CA GLU A 8 17.25 -3.80 -4.76
C GLU A 8 16.74 -3.34 -3.40
N LYS A 9 17.52 -3.50 -2.33
CA LYS A 9 17.17 -3.04 -0.99
C LYS A 9 16.99 -1.52 -0.91
N GLN A 10 17.78 -0.76 -1.66
CA GLN A 10 17.66 0.69 -1.70
C GLN A 10 16.45 1.15 -2.50
N VAL A 11 16.11 0.43 -3.57
CA VAL A 11 15.01 0.75 -4.47
C VAL A 11 13.67 0.27 -3.93
N GLN A 12 13.64 -0.90 -3.31
CA GLN A 12 12.42 -1.52 -2.78
C GLN A 12 12.18 -1.12 -1.32
N ARG A 13 11.63 0.07 -1.12
CA ARG A 13 11.23 0.55 0.20
C ARG A 13 9.76 0.95 0.17
N ILE A 14 8.91 -0.04 0.34
CA ILE A 14 7.46 0.09 0.18
C ILE A 14 6.78 0.28 1.52
N GLY A 15 5.88 1.26 1.60
CA GLY A 15 4.94 1.42 2.68
C GLY A 15 3.56 0.90 2.29
N VAL A 16 2.91 0.17 3.20
CA VAL A 16 1.55 -0.33 3.02
C VAL A 16 0.63 0.34 4.02
N PHE A 17 -0.45 0.90 3.52
CA PHE A 17 -1.42 1.66 4.32
C PHE A 17 -2.80 1.04 4.15
N VAL A 18 -3.36 0.49 5.22
CA VAL A 18 -4.65 -0.22 5.18
C VAL A 18 -5.73 0.66 5.79
N CYS A 19 -6.75 0.96 5.00
CA CYS A 19 -7.88 1.77 5.42
C CYS A 19 -8.99 0.90 6.02
N HIS A 20 -9.56 1.35 7.14
CA HIS A 20 -10.78 0.74 7.70
C HIS A 20 -12.02 1.12 6.89
N CYS A 21 -12.00 2.27 6.23
CA CYS A 21 -13.16 2.92 5.60
C CYS A 21 -14.35 3.03 6.58
N GLY A 22 -14.05 3.55 7.79
CA GLY A 22 -14.98 3.46 8.91
C GLY A 22 -15.22 2.00 9.28
N THR A 23 -16.43 1.50 9.00
CA THR A 23 -16.80 0.10 9.18
C THR A 23 -16.90 -0.69 7.87
N ASN A 24 -16.85 -0.02 6.72
CA ASN A 24 -17.07 -0.65 5.42
C ASN A 24 -16.04 -1.75 5.08
N ILE A 25 -14.82 -1.62 5.58
CA ILE A 25 -13.78 -2.64 5.43
C ILE A 25 -13.60 -3.40 6.73
N ALA A 26 -13.42 -2.69 7.83
CA ALA A 26 -13.07 -3.28 9.13
C ALA A 26 -14.14 -4.19 9.72
N ALA A 27 -15.41 -4.05 9.32
CA ALA A 27 -16.47 -4.94 9.77
C ALA A 27 -16.36 -6.36 9.20
N THR A 28 -15.70 -6.54 8.07
CA THR A 28 -15.60 -7.82 7.36
C THR A 28 -14.16 -8.31 7.19
N VAL A 29 -13.21 -7.40 7.10
CA VAL A 29 -11.78 -7.69 6.96
C VAL A 29 -11.07 -7.43 8.29
N ASP A 30 -10.29 -8.40 8.75
CA ASP A 30 -9.37 -8.21 9.86
C ASP A 30 -8.19 -7.36 9.40
N VAL A 31 -8.33 -6.04 9.54
CA VAL A 31 -7.37 -5.05 9.06
C VAL A 31 -6.00 -5.23 9.71
N LYS A 32 -5.96 -5.57 10.99
CA LYS A 32 -4.69 -5.81 11.71
C LYS A 32 -3.93 -6.99 11.12
N LYS A 33 -4.65 -8.04 10.74
CA LYS A 33 -4.06 -9.21 10.08
C LYS A 33 -3.49 -8.86 8.71
N VAL A 34 -4.18 -8.02 7.95
CA VAL A 34 -3.68 -7.54 6.64
C VAL A 34 -2.37 -6.76 6.82
N VAL A 35 -2.32 -5.87 7.81
CA VAL A 35 -1.09 -5.11 8.14
C VAL A 35 0.05 -6.05 8.53
N GLU A 36 -0.21 -7.01 9.40
CA GLU A 36 0.78 -8.00 9.84
C GLU A 36 1.36 -8.80 8.66
N MET A 37 0.49 -9.28 7.80
CA MET A 37 0.89 -10.08 6.64
C MET A 37 1.62 -9.25 5.59
N ALA A 38 1.16 -8.03 5.33
CA ALA A 38 1.82 -7.11 4.41
C ALA A 38 3.23 -6.72 4.89
N ALA A 39 3.39 -6.52 6.19
CA ALA A 39 4.69 -6.19 6.79
C ALA A 39 5.76 -7.27 6.58
N LYS A 40 5.35 -8.52 6.35
CA LYS A 40 6.25 -9.66 6.09
C LYS A 40 6.67 -9.79 4.64
N GLU A 41 6.02 -9.07 3.71
CA GLU A 41 6.35 -9.15 2.29
C GLU A 41 7.73 -8.54 2.01
N PRO A 42 8.55 -9.18 1.17
CA PRO A 42 9.83 -8.61 0.77
C PRO A 42 9.67 -7.22 0.14
N GLY A 43 10.52 -6.28 0.54
CA GLY A 43 10.48 -4.90 0.07
C GLY A 43 9.58 -3.98 0.89
N VAL A 44 8.73 -4.50 1.75
CA VAL A 44 7.89 -3.71 2.65
C VAL A 44 8.70 -3.35 3.91
N VAL A 45 8.86 -2.05 4.15
CA VAL A 45 9.61 -1.52 5.31
C VAL A 45 8.71 -0.82 6.31
N HIS A 46 7.45 -0.58 5.96
CA HIS A 46 6.46 0.05 6.82
C HIS A 46 5.06 -0.45 6.46
N ALA A 47 4.26 -0.74 7.45
CA ALA A 47 2.85 -1.10 7.28
C ALA A 47 2.04 -0.56 8.47
N GLU A 48 0.96 0.14 8.18
CA GLU A 48 0.05 0.65 9.21
C GLU A 48 -1.39 0.70 8.70
N ASP A 49 -2.31 0.86 9.63
CA ASP A 49 -3.73 1.04 9.34
C ASP A 49 -4.27 2.34 9.93
N TYR A 50 -5.36 2.82 9.37
CA TYR A 50 -6.06 3.98 9.88
C TYR A 50 -7.53 3.96 9.47
N GLN A 51 -8.37 4.65 10.23
CA GLN A 51 -9.83 4.64 9.98
C GLN A 51 -10.20 5.21 8.62
N TYR A 52 -9.56 6.31 8.21
CA TYR A 52 -9.82 7.00 6.95
C TYR A 52 -8.50 7.49 6.34
N MET A 53 -7.84 6.66 5.55
CA MET A 53 -6.58 7.03 4.90
C MET A 53 -6.74 8.22 3.95
N CYS A 54 -7.92 8.40 3.35
CA CYS A 54 -8.21 9.52 2.46
C CYS A 54 -8.41 10.87 3.18
N SER A 55 -8.59 10.86 4.50
CA SER A 55 -8.70 12.09 5.30
C SER A 55 -7.36 12.84 5.36
N GLU A 56 -7.40 14.11 5.77
CA GLU A 56 -6.17 14.89 5.99
C GLU A 56 -5.22 14.20 6.97
N ALA A 57 -5.75 13.65 8.06
CA ALA A 57 -4.95 12.92 9.04
C ALA A 57 -4.34 11.64 8.44
N GLY A 58 -5.09 10.90 7.63
CA GLY A 58 -4.61 9.72 6.92
C GLY A 58 -3.51 10.06 5.92
N GLN A 59 -3.72 11.10 5.13
CA GLN A 59 -2.73 11.59 4.18
C GLN A 59 -1.45 12.06 4.88
N ALA A 60 -1.58 12.74 6.04
CA ALA A 60 -0.43 13.15 6.84
C ALA A 60 0.40 11.95 7.33
N LYS A 61 -0.25 10.84 7.72
CA LYS A 61 0.43 9.60 8.07
C LYS A 61 1.26 9.06 6.90
N ILE A 62 0.69 9.06 5.71
CA ILE A 62 1.39 8.61 4.49
C ILE A 62 2.61 9.49 4.23
N ILE A 63 2.45 10.81 4.24
CA ILE A 63 3.52 11.77 4.00
C ILE A 63 4.65 11.61 5.03
N ASN A 64 4.29 11.51 6.31
CA ASN A 64 5.28 11.33 7.38
C ASN A 64 6.05 10.02 7.22
N ALA A 65 5.37 8.93 6.91
CA ALA A 65 6.02 7.63 6.68
C ALA A 65 6.97 7.66 5.48
N ILE A 66 6.58 8.33 4.40
CA ILE A 66 7.45 8.49 3.22
C ILE A 66 8.77 9.18 3.62
N HIS A 67 8.69 10.24 4.41
CA HIS A 67 9.88 10.96 4.89
C HIS A 67 10.71 10.15 5.90
N GLU A 68 10.06 9.61 6.92
CA GLU A 68 10.75 8.91 8.02
C GLU A 68 11.40 7.59 7.56
N LYS A 69 10.76 6.88 6.65
CA LYS A 69 11.22 5.56 6.19
C LYS A 69 11.89 5.59 4.82
N ASN A 70 12.02 6.77 4.22
CA ASN A 70 12.56 6.93 2.86
C ASN A 70 11.88 5.99 1.87
N LEU A 71 10.57 6.01 1.83
CA LEU A 71 9.79 5.13 0.97
C LEU A 71 10.00 5.48 -0.51
N THR A 72 10.09 4.47 -1.34
CA THR A 72 10.22 4.60 -2.80
C THR A 72 8.91 4.26 -3.53
N GLY A 73 7.99 3.61 -2.85
CA GLY A 73 6.67 3.31 -3.35
C GLY A 73 5.69 3.10 -2.21
N ILE A 74 4.41 3.23 -2.49
CA ILE A 74 3.35 2.97 -1.51
C ILE A 74 2.23 2.14 -2.11
N VAL A 75 1.61 1.35 -1.25
CA VAL A 75 0.38 0.61 -1.53
C VAL A 75 -0.66 1.06 -0.53
N VAL A 76 -1.81 1.48 -1.02
CA VAL A 76 -2.96 1.82 -0.18
C VAL A 76 -4.04 0.77 -0.38
N CYS A 77 -4.34 0.00 0.66
CA CYS A 77 -5.42 -0.97 0.66
C CYS A 77 -6.69 -0.27 1.15
N SER A 78 -7.60 0.05 0.24
CA SER A 78 -8.75 0.90 0.53
C SER A 78 -9.94 0.61 -0.40
N CYS A 79 -10.79 1.58 -0.60
CA CYS A 79 -11.88 1.53 -1.59
C CYS A 79 -11.35 1.59 -3.03
N SER A 80 -12.27 1.58 -3.99
CA SER A 80 -11.95 1.66 -5.42
C SER A 80 -10.97 2.80 -5.74
N PRO A 81 -9.98 2.57 -6.61
CA PRO A 81 -9.10 3.63 -7.11
C PRO A 81 -9.86 4.84 -7.69
N ARG A 82 -11.04 4.61 -8.24
CA ARG A 82 -11.90 5.68 -8.79
C ARG A 82 -12.28 6.75 -7.76
N MET A 83 -12.31 6.37 -6.48
CA MET A 83 -12.68 7.29 -5.41
C MET A 83 -11.54 8.24 -5.05
N HIS A 84 -10.38 7.70 -4.74
CA HIS A 84 -9.31 8.45 -4.07
C HIS A 84 -7.91 8.27 -4.66
N GLU A 85 -7.76 7.67 -5.83
CA GLU A 85 -6.45 7.52 -6.47
C GLU A 85 -5.72 8.85 -6.60
N ALA A 86 -6.43 9.88 -7.10
CA ALA A 86 -5.87 11.22 -7.23
C ALA A 86 -5.44 11.81 -5.89
N THR A 87 -6.20 11.55 -4.83
CA THR A 87 -5.89 12.00 -3.46
C THR A 87 -4.57 11.42 -2.98
N PHE A 88 -4.38 10.12 -3.12
CA PHE A 88 -3.16 9.43 -2.67
C PHE A 88 -1.94 9.79 -3.53
N ARG A 89 -2.12 9.94 -4.84
CA ARG A 89 -1.05 10.40 -5.73
C ARG A 89 -0.57 11.82 -5.39
N LYS A 90 -1.50 12.72 -5.08
CA LYS A 90 -1.16 14.07 -4.63
C LYS A 90 -0.44 14.08 -3.28
N ALA A 91 -0.87 13.26 -2.33
CA ALA A 91 -0.20 13.12 -1.04
C ALA A 91 1.25 12.62 -1.22
N ALA A 92 1.44 11.60 -2.04
CA ALA A 92 2.77 11.07 -2.37
C ALA A 92 3.65 12.15 -3.03
N GLN A 93 3.10 12.89 -3.99
CA GLN A 93 3.82 13.95 -4.68
C GLN A 93 4.23 15.09 -3.73
N LYS A 94 3.38 15.47 -2.79
CA LYS A 94 3.71 16.44 -1.74
C LYS A 94 4.90 15.98 -0.89
N ALA A 95 5.04 14.68 -0.68
CA ALA A 95 6.16 14.11 0.06
C ALA A 95 7.43 13.90 -0.79
N GLY A 96 7.39 14.27 -2.07
CA GLY A 96 8.52 14.09 -2.99
C GLY A 96 8.61 12.70 -3.62
N LEU A 97 7.60 11.84 -3.43
CA LEU A 97 7.53 10.54 -4.06
C LEU A 97 6.95 10.65 -5.48
N ASN A 98 7.48 9.84 -6.40
CA ASN A 98 6.90 9.73 -7.73
C ASN A 98 5.44 9.24 -7.63
N PRO A 99 4.45 10.03 -8.10
CA PRO A 99 3.04 9.70 -7.97
C PRO A 99 2.64 8.43 -8.72
N TYR A 100 3.44 7.96 -9.68
CA TYR A 100 3.21 6.70 -10.38
C TYR A 100 3.66 5.47 -9.58
N MET A 101 4.37 5.66 -8.49
CA MET A 101 4.76 4.59 -7.56
C MET A 101 3.75 4.43 -6.42
N VAL A 102 2.50 4.76 -6.70
CA VAL A 102 1.34 4.59 -5.82
C VAL A 102 0.40 3.58 -6.45
N GLU A 103 0.13 2.49 -5.74
CA GLU A 103 -0.83 1.48 -6.16
C GLU A 103 -1.94 1.33 -5.12
N ILE A 104 -3.15 1.12 -5.58
CA ILE A 104 -4.32 0.96 -4.71
C ILE A 104 -4.86 -0.46 -4.87
N ALA A 105 -4.93 -1.18 -3.74
CA ALA A 105 -5.60 -2.46 -3.66
C ALA A 105 -7.04 -2.24 -3.21
N ASN A 106 -8.00 -2.59 -4.05
CA ASN A 106 -9.42 -2.45 -3.73
C ASN A 106 -9.87 -3.58 -2.82
N ILE A 107 -9.87 -3.33 -1.52
CA ILE A 107 -10.31 -4.28 -0.50
C ILE A 107 -11.71 -3.99 0.05
N ARG A 108 -12.44 -3.06 -0.56
CA ARG A 108 -13.83 -2.74 -0.25
C ARG A 108 -14.79 -3.34 -1.27
N GLU A 109 -14.90 -2.74 -2.46
CA GLU A 109 -15.83 -3.19 -3.51
C GLU A 109 -15.51 -4.59 -4.00
N HIS A 110 -14.23 -4.95 -4.10
CA HIS A 110 -13.77 -6.26 -4.56
C HIS A 110 -13.54 -7.26 -3.44
N CYS A 111 -13.79 -6.90 -2.20
CA CYS A 111 -13.48 -7.76 -1.06
C CYS A 111 -14.53 -7.67 0.05
N SER A 112 -14.50 -6.64 0.88
CA SER A 112 -15.36 -6.56 2.06
C SER A 112 -16.85 -6.50 1.74
N TRP A 113 -17.23 -5.92 0.63
CA TRP A 113 -18.64 -5.80 0.22
C TRP A 113 -19.22 -7.08 -0.40
N ILE A 114 -18.37 -7.98 -0.88
CA ILE A 114 -18.82 -9.22 -1.55
C ILE A 114 -18.57 -10.48 -0.72
N HIS A 115 -17.91 -10.36 0.41
CA HIS A 115 -17.70 -11.45 1.37
C HIS A 115 -18.47 -11.19 2.68
N LYS A 116 -18.97 -12.27 3.27
CA LYS A 116 -19.64 -12.23 4.56
C LYS A 116 -18.80 -12.85 5.68
N ASP A 117 -17.91 -13.78 5.30
CA ASP A 117 -17.01 -14.44 6.23
C ASP A 117 -15.71 -13.65 6.36
N MET A 118 -15.33 -13.34 7.59
CA MET A 118 -14.15 -12.51 7.90
C MET A 118 -12.85 -13.22 7.50
N GLU A 119 -12.77 -14.53 7.66
CA GLU A 119 -11.58 -15.29 7.32
C GLU A 119 -11.31 -15.27 5.81
N GLU A 120 -12.35 -15.55 5.00
CA GLU A 120 -12.25 -15.48 3.53
C GLU A 120 -11.96 -14.07 3.05
N ALA A 121 -12.65 -13.08 3.58
CA ALA A 121 -12.44 -11.67 3.22
C ALA A 121 -11.02 -11.21 3.54
N THR A 122 -10.52 -11.57 4.71
CA THR A 122 -9.15 -11.23 5.13
C THR A 122 -8.11 -11.89 4.24
N LEU A 123 -8.30 -13.18 3.93
CA LEU A 123 -7.42 -13.89 3.00
C LEU A 123 -7.36 -13.20 1.64
N LYS A 124 -8.52 -12.85 1.08
CA LYS A 124 -8.58 -12.14 -0.19
C LYS A 124 -7.93 -10.75 -0.12
N ALA A 125 -8.15 -10.01 0.95
CA ALA A 125 -7.52 -8.71 1.16
C ALA A 125 -5.99 -8.82 1.18
N VAL A 126 -5.45 -9.83 1.83
CA VAL A 126 -4.00 -10.11 1.83
C VAL A 126 -3.49 -10.41 0.42
N ILE A 127 -4.21 -11.24 -0.34
CA ILE A 127 -3.82 -11.57 -1.72
C ILE A 127 -3.83 -10.30 -2.60
N LEU A 128 -4.86 -9.47 -2.49
CA LEU A 128 -4.95 -8.21 -3.23
C LEU A 128 -3.83 -7.23 -2.86
N ALA A 129 -3.50 -7.13 -1.57
CA ALA A 129 -2.38 -6.33 -1.09
C ALA A 129 -1.05 -6.84 -1.65
N ARG A 130 -0.81 -8.15 -1.64
CA ARG A 130 0.40 -8.77 -2.20
C ARG A 130 0.54 -8.50 -3.69
N ALA A 131 -0.55 -8.59 -4.44
CA ALA A 131 -0.55 -8.28 -5.87
C ALA A 131 -0.16 -6.82 -6.14
N ALA A 132 -0.70 -5.89 -5.37
CA ALA A 132 -0.36 -4.47 -5.47
C ALA A 132 1.10 -4.19 -5.10
N ILE A 133 1.61 -4.83 -4.06
CA ILE A 133 3.02 -4.75 -3.66
C ILE A 133 3.92 -5.26 -4.79
N ALA A 134 3.61 -6.41 -5.37
CA ALA A 134 4.37 -6.97 -6.48
C ALA A 134 4.40 -6.02 -7.69
N LYS A 135 3.28 -5.37 -7.99
CA LYS A 135 3.20 -4.40 -9.09
C LYS A 135 4.12 -3.19 -8.85
N VAL A 136 4.14 -2.64 -7.65
CA VAL A 136 5.02 -1.52 -7.31
C VAL A 136 6.49 -1.94 -7.38
N ILE A 137 6.83 -3.12 -6.90
CA ILE A 137 8.20 -3.67 -7.00
C ILE A 137 8.63 -3.72 -8.47
N TRP A 138 7.80 -4.28 -9.35
CA TRP A 138 8.10 -4.34 -10.77
C TRP A 138 8.31 -2.97 -11.40
N MET A 139 7.48 -2.00 -11.06
CA MET A 139 7.59 -0.63 -11.55
C MET A 139 8.90 0.03 -11.08
N LEU A 140 9.27 -0.18 -9.82
CA LEU A 140 10.54 0.33 -9.27
C LEU A 140 11.75 -0.27 -9.97
N LEU A 141 11.79 -1.58 -10.16
CA LEU A 141 12.87 -2.27 -10.86
C LEU A 141 12.97 -1.84 -12.33
N PHE A 142 11.83 -1.71 -12.99
CA PHE A 142 11.79 -1.25 -14.38
C PHE A 142 12.31 0.19 -14.51
N SER A 143 11.92 1.07 -13.61
CA SER A 143 12.39 2.45 -13.57
C SER A 143 13.91 2.52 -13.36
N GLN A 144 14.44 1.69 -12.45
CA GLN A 144 15.86 1.60 -12.19
C GLN A 144 16.63 1.08 -13.42
N ALA A 145 16.12 0.04 -14.06
CA ALA A 145 16.74 -0.50 -15.28
C ALA A 145 16.83 0.53 -16.41
N ARG A 146 15.83 1.40 -16.55
CA ARG A 146 15.84 2.47 -17.54
C ARG A 146 16.87 3.57 -17.26
N ALA A 147 17.23 3.75 -16.00
CA ALA A 147 18.21 4.75 -15.57
C ALA A 147 19.67 4.31 -15.83
N LEU A 148 19.88 3.01 -16.06
CA LEU A 148 21.19 2.45 -16.42
C LEU A 148 21.44 2.51 -17.93
#